data_d68d0888fd1ca44e3a0c996e7f8b7ae0
#
_entry.id   d68d0888fd1ca44e3a0c996e7f8b7ae0
#
_cell.length_a   1.000
_cell.length_b   1.000
_cell.length_c   1.000
_cell.angle_alpha   90.00
_cell.angle_beta   90.00
_cell.angle_gamma   90.00
#
_symmetry.space_group_name_H-M   'P 1'
#
loop_
_entity.id
_entity.type
_entity.pdbx_description
1 polymer ?
#
loop_
_entity_poly.entity_id
_entity_poly.type
_entity_poly.pdbx_seq_one_letter_code
_entity_poly.pdbx_strand_id
1 'polypeptide(L)'
;MNRFTYIFSSTIFFVFCAASVQSQILTEIYCGHLLNVESGVWARNALIKVDRNSGKIKEVTNYAKVSSDLSKDNLDLSNQYCLPGLIDMHTHISEDVSGDLIEFYSISQEEQLKIGRKNAHITLMAGFTTVRDVGVYIAWTDKRLRDEIESKITTGPRMKVAGFYLTIPGGGGEVAIPGYEGDVPDHIRVGVARGADAFREKAKQVIEGGADHIKLIASGAVLAYGSLPGSPEMTPEEISAVVEEAKKTGIRVTAHAHGALSIKQAILSGVKSIEHASLIDDEGIELAKKNGVSLTMDVYNGDYINEMGLTDGMPEEFLQKNRETTEIQRANFKKAHQAGVKIVFGTDAGVYPHGQNAKQFSYMTKHGMTNLEAIRAATVIASEVLGMEEEIGRVEEGFFADIIALSNNPLINIKSLEDIHFVIKEGYLY
;
A
#
# COMPACT_ATOMS: atom_id res chain seq x y z
N MET A 1 28.69 -38.97 55.94
CA MET A 1 28.60 -37.49 56.01
C MET A 1 28.66 -36.94 54.60
N ASN A 2 27.50 -36.81 53.95
CA ASN A 2 27.39 -36.22 52.61
C ASN A 2 26.86 -34.78 52.72
N ARG A 3 27.70 -33.84 52.33
CA ARG A 3 27.27 -32.42 52.21
C ARG A 3 26.65 -32.19 50.83
N PHE A 4 25.37 -31.88 50.79
CA PHE A 4 24.68 -31.33 49.61
C PHE A 4 24.90 -29.83 49.54
N THR A 5 25.52 -29.37 48.46
CA THR A 5 25.70 -27.96 48.16
C THR A 5 24.54 -27.53 47.25
N TYR A 6 23.67 -26.68 47.74
CA TYR A 6 22.61 -26.06 46.94
C TYR A 6 23.21 -24.87 46.16
N ILE A 7 23.16 -24.95 44.84
CA ILE A 7 23.47 -23.83 43.94
C ILE A 7 22.17 -23.09 43.71
N PHE A 8 22.06 -21.87 44.23
CA PHE A 8 20.99 -20.94 43.90
C PHE A 8 21.31 -20.30 42.54
N SER A 9 20.54 -20.65 41.50
CA SER A 9 20.58 -19.99 40.23
C SER A 9 19.63 -18.75 40.27
N SER A 10 20.22 -17.57 40.33
CA SER A 10 19.47 -16.33 40.26
C SER A 10 19.13 -16.03 38.80
N THR A 11 17.90 -16.31 38.37
CA THR A 11 17.38 -15.90 37.05
C THR A 11 17.05 -14.41 37.11
N ILE A 12 17.90 -13.59 36.50
CA ILE A 12 17.62 -12.16 36.32
C ILE A 12 16.61 -12.04 35.20
N PHE A 13 15.36 -11.69 35.53
CA PHE A 13 14.35 -11.28 34.57
C PHE A 13 14.68 -9.88 34.10
N PHE A 14 15.19 -9.76 32.88
CA PHE A 14 15.19 -8.48 32.16
C PHE A 14 13.74 -8.15 31.73
N VAL A 15 13.10 -7.29 32.49
CA VAL A 15 11.88 -6.63 32.03
C VAL A 15 12.29 -5.63 30.95
N PHE A 16 12.13 -6.00 29.70
CA PHE A 16 12.14 -5.04 28.60
C PHE A 16 10.91 -4.13 28.76
N CYS A 17 11.12 -2.99 29.39
CA CYS A 17 10.18 -1.90 29.33
C CYS A 17 10.19 -1.38 27.88
N ALA A 18 9.26 -1.84 27.06
CA ALA A 18 8.97 -1.20 25.79
C ALA A 18 8.49 0.22 26.13
N ALA A 19 9.37 1.20 26.03
CA ALA A 19 8.96 2.60 26.07
C ALA A 19 8.02 2.80 24.89
N SER A 20 6.73 2.94 25.18
CA SER A 20 5.77 3.41 24.20
C SER A 20 6.27 4.77 23.74
N VAL A 21 6.70 4.88 22.48
CA VAL A 21 6.95 6.17 21.85
C VAL A 21 5.60 6.88 21.85
N GLN A 22 5.39 7.75 22.81
CA GLN A 22 4.17 8.52 22.93
C GLN A 22 4.23 9.58 21.84
N SER A 23 3.48 9.36 20.75
CA SER A 23 3.37 10.33 19.67
C SER A 23 2.86 11.66 20.21
N GLN A 24 3.56 12.74 19.88
CA GLN A 24 3.25 14.08 20.35
C GLN A 24 2.35 14.78 19.34
N ILE A 25 1.20 15.29 19.80
CA ILE A 25 0.34 16.11 18.95
C ILE A 25 0.88 17.53 18.84
N LEU A 26 1.03 18.00 17.59
CA LEU A 26 1.54 19.31 17.26
C LEU A 26 0.42 20.37 17.16
N THR A 27 0.80 21.63 17.35
CA THR A 27 -0.08 22.79 17.14
C THR A 27 0.42 23.71 16.03
N GLU A 28 1.74 23.83 15.89
CA GLU A 28 2.38 24.63 14.86
C GLU A 28 3.58 23.89 14.27
N ILE A 29 3.68 23.90 12.94
CA ILE A 29 4.79 23.31 12.19
C ILE A 29 5.36 24.40 11.31
N TYR A 30 6.66 24.69 11.48
CA TYR A 30 7.40 25.71 10.74
C TYR A 30 8.19 25.04 9.63
N CYS A 31 7.71 25.07 8.40
CA CYS A 31 8.37 24.48 7.22
C CYS A 31 9.18 25.51 6.47
N GLY A 32 10.45 25.21 6.18
CA GLY A 32 11.30 26.08 5.36
C GLY A 32 10.86 26.11 3.91
N HIS A 33 10.51 24.95 3.36
CA HIS A 33 10.02 24.80 2.00
C HIS A 33 8.82 23.85 2.00
N LEU A 34 7.64 24.33 1.67
CA LEU A 34 6.41 23.54 1.54
C LEU A 34 6.05 23.36 0.07
N LEU A 35 5.94 22.11 -0.39
CA LEU A 35 5.56 21.82 -1.76
C LEU A 35 4.05 21.95 -1.97
N ASN A 36 3.66 22.82 -2.88
CA ASN A 36 2.36 22.71 -3.52
C ASN A 36 2.47 21.65 -4.62
N VAL A 37 1.92 20.47 -4.36
CA VAL A 37 2.05 19.30 -5.26
C VAL A 37 1.32 19.47 -6.59
N GLU A 38 0.31 20.35 -6.66
CA GLU A 38 -0.42 20.60 -7.90
C GLU A 38 0.37 21.49 -8.86
N SER A 39 0.99 22.55 -8.36
CA SER A 39 1.76 23.46 -9.19
C SER A 39 3.24 23.09 -9.32
N GLY A 40 3.78 22.32 -8.37
CA GLY A 40 5.21 22.03 -8.25
C GLY A 40 6.02 23.19 -7.68
N VAL A 41 5.34 24.21 -7.12
CA VAL A 41 5.99 25.41 -6.57
C VAL A 41 6.25 25.23 -5.07
N TRP A 42 7.44 25.64 -4.63
CA TRP A 42 7.81 25.69 -3.22
C TRP A 42 7.38 26.99 -2.57
N ALA A 43 6.45 26.95 -1.63
CA ALA A 43 6.23 28.04 -0.70
C ALA A 43 7.36 28.07 0.34
N ARG A 44 7.90 29.26 0.61
CA ARG A 44 8.96 29.43 1.62
C ARG A 44 8.36 29.89 2.94
N ASN A 45 8.97 29.41 4.03
CA ASN A 45 8.62 29.80 5.39
C ASN A 45 7.12 29.64 5.69
N ALA A 46 6.60 28.45 5.42
CA ALA A 46 5.20 28.12 5.69
C ALA A 46 5.00 27.76 7.17
N LEU A 47 4.02 28.41 7.81
CA LEU A 47 3.51 28.05 9.13
C LEU A 47 2.19 27.31 8.97
N ILE A 48 2.17 26.04 9.41
CA ILE A 48 1.00 25.18 9.37
C ILE A 48 0.46 25.08 10.80
N LYS A 49 -0.79 25.52 11.01
CA LYS A 49 -1.48 25.40 12.30
C LYS A 49 -2.41 24.21 12.27
N VAL A 50 -2.35 23.39 13.32
CA VAL A 50 -3.10 22.12 13.42
C VAL A 50 -4.15 22.22 14.52
N ASP A 51 -5.34 21.70 14.24
CA ASP A 51 -6.36 21.46 15.25
C ASP A 51 -6.09 20.14 15.99
N ARG A 52 -5.77 20.25 17.26
CA ARG A 52 -5.44 19.10 18.13
C ARG A 52 -6.59 18.08 18.29
N ASN A 53 -7.84 18.51 18.10
CA ASN A 53 -8.99 17.63 18.31
C ASN A 53 -9.30 16.80 17.07
N SER A 54 -9.14 17.40 15.88
CA SER A 54 -9.45 16.74 14.61
C SER A 54 -8.23 16.22 13.87
N GLY A 55 -7.01 16.65 14.24
CA GLY A 55 -5.78 16.36 13.49
C GLY A 55 -5.73 17.04 12.12
N LYS A 56 -6.62 18.03 11.88
CA LYS A 56 -6.71 18.73 10.60
C LYS A 56 -5.97 20.07 10.64
N ILE A 57 -5.57 20.51 9.47
CA ILE A 57 -4.93 21.82 9.25
C ILE A 57 -6.01 22.90 9.36
N LYS A 58 -5.79 23.87 10.25
CA LYS A 58 -6.64 25.05 10.44
C LYS A 58 -6.28 26.19 9.50
N GLU A 59 -5.00 26.33 9.23
CA GLU A 59 -4.46 27.47 8.50
C GLU A 59 -3.06 27.14 7.97
N VAL A 60 -2.75 27.63 6.78
CA VAL A 60 -1.39 27.66 6.23
C VAL A 60 -1.05 29.11 5.90
N THR A 61 -0.07 29.66 6.61
CA THR A 61 0.40 31.05 6.44
C THR A 61 1.91 31.09 6.28
N ASN A 62 2.49 32.30 6.22
CA ASN A 62 3.94 32.48 6.22
C ASN A 62 4.41 32.99 7.58
N TYR A 63 5.63 32.60 7.97
CA TYR A 63 6.31 33.17 9.13
C TYR A 63 7.52 34.01 8.71
N ALA A 64 7.81 35.05 9.46
CA ALA A 64 9.01 35.91 9.23
C ALA A 64 10.25 35.31 9.92
N LYS A 65 10.07 34.72 11.10
CA LYS A 65 11.12 34.11 11.93
C LYS A 65 10.50 33.06 12.83
N VAL A 66 11.19 31.94 13.02
CA VAL A 66 10.83 30.93 14.03
C VAL A 66 11.11 31.55 15.42
N SER A 67 10.18 31.36 16.35
CA SER A 67 10.34 31.81 17.74
C SER A 67 11.54 31.12 18.39
N SER A 68 12.32 31.87 19.19
CA SER A 68 13.37 31.26 20.01
C SER A 68 12.82 30.41 21.17
N ASP A 69 11.57 30.66 21.56
CA ASP A 69 10.90 30.01 22.68
C ASP A 69 9.73 29.14 22.17
N LEU A 70 10.05 28.15 21.28
CA LEU A 70 9.06 27.20 20.80
C LEU A 70 8.49 26.38 21.95
N SER A 71 7.15 26.27 21.98
CA SER A 71 6.50 25.34 22.89
C SER A 71 6.84 23.90 22.49
N LYS A 72 6.72 22.98 23.41
CA LYS A 72 6.92 21.54 23.10
C LYS A 72 5.97 21.01 22.02
N ASP A 73 4.83 21.66 21.81
CA ASP A 73 3.82 21.27 20.83
C ASP A 73 4.06 21.91 19.45
N ASN A 74 5.18 22.61 19.28
CA ASN A 74 5.57 23.24 18.02
C ASN A 74 6.80 22.51 17.45
N LEU A 75 6.85 22.38 16.12
CA LEU A 75 7.95 21.70 15.42
C LEU A 75 8.65 22.64 14.45
N ASP A 76 9.97 22.76 14.60
CA ASP A 76 10.82 23.54 13.70
C ASP A 76 11.40 22.68 12.59
N LEU A 77 10.84 22.82 11.39
CA LEU A 77 11.30 22.25 10.13
C LEU A 77 11.77 23.35 9.16
N SER A 78 12.25 24.49 9.68
CA SER A 78 12.65 25.65 8.88
C SER A 78 13.81 25.39 7.91
N ASN A 79 14.56 24.30 8.11
CA ASN A 79 15.64 23.85 7.24
C ASN A 79 15.24 22.61 6.39
N GLN A 80 13.97 22.23 6.36
CA GLN A 80 13.48 21.02 5.70
C GLN A 80 12.61 21.34 4.49
N TYR A 81 12.49 20.36 3.62
CA TYR A 81 11.51 20.28 2.54
C TYR A 81 10.30 19.46 3.02
N CYS A 82 9.14 20.10 3.12
CA CYS A 82 7.91 19.46 3.56
C CYS A 82 7.00 19.15 2.39
N LEU A 83 6.39 17.98 2.41
CA LEU A 83 5.41 17.50 1.44
C LEU A 83 4.20 16.91 2.16
N PRO A 84 3.06 16.73 1.47
CA PRO A 84 2.00 15.87 1.99
C PRO A 84 2.54 14.47 2.29
N GLY A 85 1.99 13.81 3.29
CA GLY A 85 2.23 12.40 3.54
C GLY A 85 1.95 11.55 2.30
N LEU A 86 2.81 10.57 2.05
CA LEU A 86 2.73 9.72 0.86
C LEU A 86 1.59 8.68 0.99
N ILE A 87 1.06 8.28 -0.15
CA ILE A 87 -0.01 7.29 -0.28
C ILE A 87 0.49 6.14 -1.15
N ASP A 88 0.45 4.92 -0.61
CA ASP A 88 0.73 3.68 -1.35
C ASP A 88 -0.57 2.95 -1.66
N MET A 89 -0.88 2.79 -2.95
CA MET A 89 -2.16 2.27 -3.41
C MET A 89 -2.18 0.75 -3.60
N HIS A 90 -1.07 0.07 -3.29
CA HIS A 90 -0.99 -1.38 -3.39
C HIS A 90 0.01 -1.92 -2.37
N THR A 91 -0.49 -2.37 -1.23
CA THR A 91 0.32 -2.98 -0.17
C THR A 91 -0.35 -4.25 0.37
N HIS A 92 0.45 -5.07 1.02
CA HIS A 92 0.06 -6.24 1.80
C HIS A 92 0.69 -6.12 3.19
N ILE A 93 0.15 -5.21 4.02
CA ILE A 93 0.80 -4.79 5.28
C ILE A 93 0.98 -5.94 6.26
N SER A 94 0.01 -6.85 6.34
CA SER A 94 0.08 -7.99 7.27
C SER A 94 0.72 -9.24 6.66
N GLU A 95 1.36 -9.12 5.49
CA GLU A 95 2.02 -10.23 4.81
C GLU A 95 3.52 -10.00 4.69
N ASP A 96 4.27 -11.10 4.69
CA ASP A 96 5.68 -11.17 4.36
C ASP A 96 5.84 -12.42 3.48
N VAL A 97 5.99 -12.19 2.18
CA VAL A 97 6.05 -13.27 1.17
C VAL A 97 7.44 -13.89 1.09
N SER A 98 8.43 -13.32 1.79
CA SER A 98 9.76 -13.89 1.95
C SER A 98 9.72 -15.05 2.97
N GLY A 99 9.21 -16.21 2.57
CA GLY A 99 9.12 -17.35 3.48
C GLY A 99 8.74 -18.66 2.81
N ASP A 100 8.76 -19.74 3.59
CA ASP A 100 8.23 -21.02 3.16
C ASP A 100 6.69 -20.90 3.02
N LEU A 101 6.18 -21.06 1.79
CA LEU A 101 4.75 -21.01 1.52
C LEU A 101 3.94 -22.05 2.33
N ILE A 102 4.57 -23.12 2.82
CA ILE A 102 3.94 -24.10 3.69
C ILE A 102 3.68 -23.52 5.09
N GLU A 103 4.55 -22.63 5.59
CA GLU A 103 4.32 -21.94 6.86
C GLU A 103 3.05 -21.10 6.83
N PHE A 104 2.68 -20.60 5.67
CA PHE A 104 1.45 -19.83 5.43
C PHE A 104 0.19 -20.61 5.85
N TYR A 105 0.19 -21.94 5.69
CA TYR A 105 -0.96 -22.78 6.06
C TYR A 105 -1.11 -22.96 7.58
N SER A 106 -0.05 -22.74 8.34
CA SER A 106 -0.01 -22.92 9.79
C SER A 106 -0.02 -21.62 10.60
N ILE A 107 0.22 -20.48 9.97
CA ILE A 107 0.26 -19.18 10.66
C ILE A 107 -1.14 -18.80 11.18
N SER A 108 -1.19 -18.40 12.44
CA SER A 108 -2.44 -17.91 13.02
C SER A 108 -2.71 -16.45 12.62
N GLN A 109 -3.99 -16.04 12.67
CA GLN A 109 -4.34 -14.63 12.44
C GLN A 109 -3.61 -13.67 13.41
N GLU A 110 -3.37 -14.09 14.66
CA GLU A 110 -2.65 -13.24 15.63
C GLU A 110 -1.15 -13.09 15.29
N GLU A 111 -0.52 -14.13 14.78
CA GLU A 111 0.86 -14.04 14.27
C GLU A 111 0.95 -13.15 13.03
N GLN A 112 0.04 -13.33 12.08
CA GLN A 112 -0.05 -12.45 10.91
C GLN A 112 -0.31 -10.98 11.31
N LEU A 113 -1.18 -10.76 12.29
CA LEU A 113 -1.43 -9.42 12.83
C LEU A 113 -0.19 -8.82 13.50
N LYS A 114 0.62 -9.63 14.19
CA LYS A 114 1.89 -9.18 14.76
C LYS A 114 2.88 -8.73 13.68
N ILE A 115 2.95 -9.45 12.55
CA ILE A 115 3.71 -9.03 11.35
C ILE A 115 3.16 -7.69 10.85
N GLY A 116 1.84 -7.59 10.71
CA GLY A 116 1.16 -6.38 10.26
C GLY A 116 1.43 -5.15 11.13
N ARG A 117 1.42 -5.28 12.45
CA ARG A 117 1.76 -4.18 13.37
C ARG A 117 3.19 -3.66 13.16
N LYS A 118 4.15 -4.57 12.97
CA LYS A 118 5.55 -4.23 12.67
C LYS A 118 5.65 -3.50 11.33
N ASN A 119 5.07 -4.06 10.30
CA ASN A 119 5.13 -3.54 8.94
C ASN A 119 4.40 -2.19 8.81
N ALA A 120 3.25 -2.03 9.50
CA ALA A 120 2.52 -0.77 9.54
C ALA A 120 3.38 0.37 10.13
N HIS A 121 4.06 0.11 11.24
CA HIS A 121 4.99 1.07 11.82
C HIS A 121 6.13 1.44 10.85
N ILE A 122 6.76 0.44 10.24
CA ILE A 122 7.87 0.64 9.29
C ILE A 122 7.39 1.45 8.07
N THR A 123 6.21 1.13 7.53
CA THR A 123 5.62 1.83 6.37
C THR A 123 5.29 3.29 6.71
N LEU A 124 4.74 3.56 7.89
CA LEU A 124 4.51 4.93 8.36
C LEU A 124 5.82 5.70 8.47
N MET A 125 6.86 5.11 9.09
CA MET A 125 8.17 5.75 9.24
C MET A 125 8.90 5.99 7.91
N ALA A 126 8.56 5.24 6.86
CA ALA A 126 9.01 5.51 5.49
C ALA A 126 8.23 6.65 4.81
N GLY A 127 7.34 7.35 5.53
CA GLY A 127 6.62 8.53 5.04
C GLY A 127 5.25 8.23 4.41
N PHE A 128 4.81 6.97 4.38
CA PHE A 128 3.49 6.61 3.85
C PHE A 128 2.44 6.73 4.96
N THR A 129 1.75 7.85 4.99
CA THR A 129 0.72 8.15 6.01
C THR A 129 -0.63 7.50 5.70
N THR A 130 -0.84 7.09 4.46
CA THR A 130 -2.03 6.35 4.02
C THR A 130 -1.62 5.21 3.09
N VAL A 131 -2.30 4.06 3.22
CA VAL A 131 -2.13 2.91 2.32
C VAL A 131 -3.48 2.34 1.90
N ARG A 132 -3.53 1.76 0.70
CA ARG A 132 -4.57 0.81 0.30
C ARG A 132 -3.98 -0.59 0.39
N ASP A 133 -4.40 -1.35 1.39
CA ASP A 133 -4.08 -2.77 1.52
C ASP A 133 -5.03 -3.57 0.64
N VAL A 134 -4.48 -4.25 -0.37
CA VAL A 134 -5.31 -4.86 -1.42
C VAL A 134 -5.67 -6.31 -1.12
N GLY A 135 -5.63 -6.69 0.14
CA GLY A 135 -6.14 -7.95 0.65
C GLY A 135 -5.09 -8.81 1.34
N VAL A 136 -5.59 -9.83 1.99
CA VAL A 136 -4.84 -10.77 2.81
C VAL A 136 -5.32 -12.20 2.58
N TYR A 137 -4.45 -13.17 2.83
CA TYR A 137 -4.82 -14.59 2.76
C TYR A 137 -5.63 -15.04 3.98
N ILE A 138 -5.25 -14.62 5.20
CA ILE A 138 -6.09 -14.87 6.38
C ILE A 138 -7.11 -13.74 6.51
N ALA A 139 -8.33 -14.04 6.11
CA ALA A 139 -9.41 -13.05 5.99
C ALA A 139 -9.54 -12.14 7.23
N TRP A 140 -9.73 -10.84 6.97
CA TRP A 140 -9.98 -9.79 7.96
C TRP A 140 -8.79 -9.39 8.84
N THR A 141 -7.58 -9.90 8.60
CA THR A 141 -6.39 -9.47 9.35
C THR A 141 -6.06 -8.00 9.06
N ASP A 142 -6.17 -7.57 7.79
CA ASP A 142 -6.01 -6.17 7.36
C ASP A 142 -7.02 -5.23 8.05
N LYS A 143 -8.29 -5.65 8.10
CA LYS A 143 -9.34 -4.88 8.79
C LYS A 143 -9.06 -4.77 10.29
N ARG A 144 -8.68 -5.86 10.93
CA ARG A 144 -8.34 -5.85 12.35
C ARG A 144 -7.16 -4.91 12.63
N LEU A 145 -6.13 -4.94 11.78
CA LEU A 145 -4.99 -4.03 11.89
C LEU A 145 -5.42 -2.57 11.69
N ARG A 146 -6.26 -2.27 10.68
CA ARG A 146 -6.83 -0.94 10.48
C ARG A 146 -7.54 -0.45 11.74
N ASP A 147 -8.43 -1.26 12.29
CA ASP A 147 -9.24 -0.90 13.46
C ASP A 147 -8.34 -0.66 14.71
N GLU A 148 -7.24 -1.40 14.87
CA GLU A 148 -6.25 -1.17 15.92
C GLU A 148 -5.48 0.15 15.72
N ILE A 149 -5.14 0.52 14.47
CA ILE A 149 -4.47 1.79 14.16
C ILE A 149 -5.43 2.97 14.40
N GLU A 150 -6.68 2.88 13.95
CA GLU A 150 -7.71 3.91 14.17
C GLU A 150 -7.99 4.12 15.65
N SER A 151 -8.03 3.04 16.44
CA SER A 151 -8.19 3.07 17.90
C SER A 151 -6.91 3.44 18.65
N LYS A 152 -5.80 3.72 17.95
CA LYS A 152 -4.48 4.05 18.52
C LYS A 152 -3.90 2.96 19.45
N ILE A 153 -4.29 1.72 19.25
CA ILE A 153 -3.72 0.54 19.93
C ILE A 153 -2.34 0.25 19.35
N THR A 154 -2.19 0.44 18.03
CA THR A 154 -0.89 0.31 17.35
C THR A 154 -0.63 1.52 16.44
N THR A 155 0.64 1.68 16.03
CA THR A 155 1.09 2.77 15.16
C THR A 155 1.15 2.28 13.71
N GLY A 156 0.59 3.07 12.79
CA GLY A 156 0.62 2.75 11.36
C GLY A 156 -0.04 3.83 10.50
N PRO A 157 -0.02 3.65 9.17
CA PRO A 157 -0.70 4.53 8.23
C PRO A 157 -2.22 4.43 8.38
N ARG A 158 -2.96 5.39 7.84
CA ARG A 158 -4.40 5.24 7.58
C ARG A 158 -4.56 4.13 6.54
N MET A 159 -5.36 3.11 6.82
CA MET A 159 -5.53 1.96 5.94
C MET A 159 -6.91 1.96 5.27
N LYS A 160 -6.94 1.63 3.98
CA LYS A 160 -8.11 1.20 3.24
C LYS A 160 -7.94 -0.27 2.89
N VAL A 161 -8.87 -1.12 3.33
CA VAL A 161 -8.69 -2.58 3.38
C VAL A 161 -9.70 -3.33 2.53
N ALA A 162 -9.31 -4.50 2.02
CA ALA A 162 -10.13 -5.37 1.17
C ALA A 162 -10.76 -6.56 1.92
N GLY A 163 -10.27 -6.91 3.11
CA GLY A 163 -10.77 -8.03 3.90
C GLY A 163 -10.25 -9.39 3.44
N PHE A 164 -10.37 -9.74 2.16
CA PHE A 164 -9.79 -10.90 1.49
C PHE A 164 -9.93 -10.80 -0.03
N TYR A 165 -9.13 -11.60 -0.76
CA TYR A 165 -9.20 -11.64 -2.23
C TYR A 165 -10.41 -12.41 -2.71
N LEU A 166 -11.01 -11.99 -3.84
CA LEU A 166 -11.96 -12.80 -4.59
C LEU A 166 -11.26 -13.46 -5.77
N THR A 167 -11.23 -14.79 -5.81
CA THR A 167 -10.49 -15.59 -6.79
C THR A 167 -11.27 -16.85 -7.18
N ILE A 168 -10.86 -17.49 -8.27
CA ILE A 168 -11.43 -18.78 -8.70
C ILE A 168 -10.65 -19.95 -8.08
N PRO A 169 -11.23 -21.16 -8.00
CA PRO A 169 -10.48 -22.36 -7.66
C PRO A 169 -9.34 -22.61 -8.66
N GLY A 170 -8.13 -22.83 -8.14
CA GLY A 170 -6.91 -22.98 -8.93
C GLY A 170 -6.36 -21.69 -9.55
N GLY A 171 -6.91 -20.53 -9.17
CA GLY A 171 -6.47 -19.24 -9.67
C GLY A 171 -5.30 -18.65 -8.87
N GLY A 172 -4.77 -17.53 -9.39
CA GLY A 172 -3.59 -16.85 -8.83
C GLY A 172 -3.75 -16.32 -7.41
N GLY A 173 -4.99 -16.19 -6.92
CA GLY A 173 -5.27 -15.79 -5.54
C GLY A 173 -5.52 -16.97 -4.59
N GLU A 174 -5.56 -18.21 -5.07
CA GLU A 174 -5.59 -19.39 -4.24
C GLU A 174 -4.17 -19.89 -3.97
N VAL A 175 -3.79 -19.97 -2.70
CA VAL A 175 -2.47 -20.45 -2.32
C VAL A 175 -2.47 -21.98 -2.41
N ALA A 176 -2.30 -22.50 -3.63
CA ALA A 176 -2.18 -23.93 -3.89
C ALA A 176 -0.69 -24.30 -4.03
N ILE A 177 -0.18 -25.17 -3.12
CA ILE A 177 1.23 -25.58 -3.12
C ILE A 177 1.35 -26.97 -3.73
N PRO A 178 2.05 -27.15 -4.86
CA PRO A 178 2.24 -28.46 -5.48
C PRO A 178 2.96 -29.43 -4.55
N GLY A 179 2.41 -30.65 -4.43
CA GLY A 179 2.99 -31.71 -3.60
C GLY A 179 2.68 -31.59 -2.10
N TYR A 180 1.89 -30.60 -1.69
CA TYR A 180 1.34 -30.59 -0.34
C TYR A 180 0.25 -31.67 -0.20
N GLU A 181 0.46 -32.63 0.72
CA GLU A 181 -0.44 -33.77 0.89
C GLU A 181 -1.67 -33.46 1.75
N GLY A 182 -1.75 -32.25 2.34
CA GLY A 182 -2.88 -31.81 3.15
C GLY A 182 -3.90 -30.99 2.36
N ASP A 183 -5.05 -30.74 2.97
CA ASP A 183 -6.03 -29.81 2.43
C ASP A 183 -5.59 -28.37 2.68
N VAL A 184 -5.79 -27.47 1.70
CA VAL A 184 -5.61 -26.03 1.89
C VAL A 184 -6.60 -25.57 2.97
N PRO A 185 -6.15 -24.89 4.04
CA PRO A 185 -7.02 -24.51 5.13
C PRO A 185 -8.17 -23.59 4.68
N ASP A 186 -9.38 -23.84 5.16
CA ASP A 186 -10.57 -23.09 4.77
C ASP A 186 -10.44 -21.57 5.03
N HIS A 187 -9.73 -21.18 6.08
CA HIS A 187 -9.53 -19.76 6.42
C HIS A 187 -8.68 -18.99 5.41
N ILE A 188 -7.90 -19.68 4.57
CA ILE A 188 -7.15 -19.09 3.44
C ILE A 188 -8.01 -19.02 2.18
N ARG A 189 -9.04 -19.87 2.07
CA ARG A 189 -9.89 -19.98 0.87
C ARG A 189 -11.21 -19.22 0.95
N VAL A 190 -11.36 -18.31 1.89
CA VAL A 190 -12.61 -17.57 2.13
C VAL A 190 -13.14 -16.88 0.87
N GLY A 191 -12.26 -16.34 0.04
CA GLY A 191 -12.61 -15.62 -1.19
C GLY A 191 -12.76 -16.49 -2.44
N VAL A 192 -12.52 -17.81 -2.34
CA VAL A 192 -12.61 -18.72 -3.51
C VAL A 192 -14.06 -18.96 -3.89
N ALA A 193 -14.40 -18.69 -5.16
CA ALA A 193 -15.76 -18.87 -5.69
C ALA A 193 -15.72 -19.20 -7.19
N ARG A 194 -16.85 -19.67 -7.74
CA ARG A 194 -17.05 -19.87 -9.18
C ARG A 194 -18.49 -19.55 -9.55
N GLY A 195 -18.64 -18.80 -10.65
CA GLY A 195 -19.93 -18.35 -11.16
C GLY A 195 -20.43 -17.04 -10.55
N ALA A 196 -21.18 -16.29 -11.34
CA ALA A 196 -21.62 -14.93 -11.02
C ALA A 196 -22.37 -14.81 -9.68
N ASP A 197 -23.27 -15.76 -9.38
CA ASP A 197 -24.05 -15.72 -8.14
C ASP A 197 -23.17 -15.95 -6.90
N ALA A 198 -22.21 -16.89 -6.98
CA ALA A 198 -21.29 -17.13 -5.86
C ALA A 198 -20.38 -15.92 -5.61
N PHE A 199 -19.87 -15.27 -6.65
CA PHE A 199 -19.11 -14.04 -6.51
C PHE A 199 -19.94 -12.87 -5.98
N ARG A 200 -21.22 -12.78 -6.34
CA ARG A 200 -22.16 -11.80 -5.77
C ARG A 200 -22.28 -11.98 -4.25
N GLU A 201 -22.43 -13.22 -3.78
CA GLU A 201 -22.50 -13.51 -2.34
C GLU A 201 -21.16 -13.20 -1.63
N LYS A 202 -20.02 -13.50 -2.27
CA LYS A 202 -18.71 -13.11 -1.72
C LYS A 202 -18.55 -11.59 -1.64
N ALA A 203 -18.99 -10.85 -2.66
CA ALA A 203 -18.98 -9.39 -2.63
C ALA A 203 -19.82 -8.83 -1.47
N LYS A 204 -21.01 -9.38 -1.21
CA LYS A 204 -21.81 -9.01 -0.03
C LYS A 204 -21.07 -9.26 1.27
N GLN A 205 -20.42 -10.42 1.42
CA GLN A 205 -19.64 -10.75 2.61
C GLN A 205 -18.51 -9.73 2.86
N VAL A 206 -17.79 -9.32 1.79
CA VAL A 206 -16.75 -8.29 1.89
C VAL A 206 -17.34 -6.95 2.33
N ILE A 207 -18.45 -6.54 1.74
CA ILE A 207 -19.12 -5.27 2.05
C ILE A 207 -19.67 -5.27 3.49
N GLU A 208 -20.41 -6.30 3.88
CA GLU A 208 -20.99 -6.44 5.22
C GLU A 208 -19.92 -6.59 6.31
N GLY A 209 -18.77 -7.19 5.96
CA GLY A 209 -17.61 -7.29 6.83
C GLY A 209 -16.91 -5.95 7.10
N GLY A 210 -17.25 -4.89 6.36
CA GLY A 210 -16.74 -3.55 6.55
C GLY A 210 -15.40 -3.27 5.88
N ALA A 211 -15.13 -3.91 4.75
CA ALA A 211 -14.01 -3.56 3.87
C ALA A 211 -14.28 -2.22 3.16
N ASP A 212 -13.21 -1.51 2.79
CA ASP A 212 -13.28 -0.21 2.11
C ASP A 212 -13.35 -0.35 0.58
N HIS A 213 -12.92 -1.49 0.04
CA HIS A 213 -12.95 -1.81 -1.39
C HIS A 213 -12.97 -3.34 -1.58
N ILE A 214 -13.22 -3.79 -2.81
CA ILE A 214 -13.16 -5.22 -3.16
C ILE A 214 -11.97 -5.46 -4.08
N LYS A 215 -11.16 -6.47 -3.79
CA LYS A 215 -10.04 -6.93 -4.61
C LYS A 215 -10.41 -8.23 -5.34
N LEU A 216 -10.30 -8.20 -6.67
CA LEU A 216 -10.42 -9.36 -7.54
C LEU A 216 -9.05 -9.85 -8.01
N ILE A 217 -8.91 -11.15 -8.22
CA ILE A 217 -7.81 -11.76 -8.98
C ILE A 217 -8.38 -12.19 -10.32
N ALA A 218 -8.27 -11.31 -11.33
CA ALA A 218 -8.93 -11.49 -12.63
C ALA A 218 -8.06 -12.21 -13.66
N SER A 219 -6.74 -12.30 -13.43
CA SER A 219 -5.81 -13.07 -14.25
C SER A 219 -4.88 -13.91 -13.40
N GLY A 220 -4.14 -14.79 -14.06
CA GLY A 220 -3.02 -15.48 -13.43
C GLY A 220 -1.99 -14.51 -12.86
N ALA A 221 -1.25 -14.98 -11.84
CA ALA A 221 -0.27 -14.21 -11.09
C ALA A 221 1.16 -14.71 -11.32
N VAL A 222 2.14 -13.82 -11.08
CA VAL A 222 3.57 -14.16 -11.12
C VAL A 222 3.92 -15.08 -9.94
N LEU A 223 3.45 -14.76 -8.75
CA LEU A 223 3.77 -15.48 -7.50
C LEU A 223 2.70 -16.52 -7.13
N ALA A 224 2.25 -17.30 -8.10
CA ALA A 224 1.30 -18.39 -7.87
C ALA A 224 1.65 -19.60 -8.74
N TYR A 225 1.63 -20.80 -8.17
CA TYR A 225 1.91 -22.03 -8.92
C TYR A 225 0.84 -22.33 -9.98
N GLY A 226 1.27 -22.84 -11.15
CA GLY A 226 0.40 -23.27 -12.23
C GLY A 226 -0.42 -22.16 -12.91
N SER A 227 -0.38 -20.95 -12.37
CA SER A 227 -1.08 -19.79 -12.88
C SER A 227 -0.22 -19.06 -13.93
N LEU A 228 -0.83 -18.61 -15.02
CA LEU A 228 -0.12 -17.89 -16.10
C LEU A 228 -0.53 -16.41 -16.10
N PRO A 229 0.39 -15.46 -15.89
CA PRO A 229 0.07 -14.03 -15.76
C PRO A 229 -0.76 -13.46 -16.92
N GLY A 230 -0.56 -13.98 -18.13
CA GLY A 230 -1.31 -13.57 -19.32
C GLY A 230 -2.74 -14.09 -19.43
N SER A 231 -3.09 -15.11 -18.66
CA SER A 231 -4.37 -15.84 -18.81
C SER A 231 -5.50 -15.26 -17.99
N PRO A 232 -6.70 -15.01 -18.58
CA PRO A 232 -7.88 -14.68 -17.80
C PRO A 232 -8.28 -15.84 -16.87
N GLU A 233 -8.68 -15.49 -15.65
CA GLU A 233 -9.20 -16.43 -14.64
C GLU A 233 -10.67 -16.20 -14.34
N MET A 234 -11.08 -14.95 -14.13
CA MET A 234 -12.50 -14.61 -13.96
C MET A 234 -13.14 -14.26 -15.29
N THR A 235 -14.40 -14.68 -15.45
CA THR A 235 -15.23 -14.27 -16.61
C THR A 235 -15.78 -12.84 -16.44
N PRO A 236 -16.15 -12.16 -17.55
CA PRO A 236 -16.80 -10.86 -17.46
C PRO A 236 -18.07 -10.86 -16.61
N GLU A 237 -18.84 -11.95 -16.63
CA GLU A 237 -20.08 -12.10 -15.84
C GLU A 237 -19.78 -12.18 -14.34
N GLU A 238 -18.72 -12.90 -13.95
CA GLU A 238 -18.27 -12.99 -12.56
C GLU A 238 -17.79 -11.63 -12.04
N ILE A 239 -16.96 -10.92 -12.82
CA ILE A 239 -16.47 -9.56 -12.47
C ILE A 239 -17.66 -8.58 -12.39
N SER A 240 -18.57 -8.62 -13.37
CA SER A 240 -19.76 -7.75 -13.39
C SER A 240 -20.66 -7.97 -12.18
N ALA A 241 -20.84 -9.22 -11.74
CA ALA A 241 -21.65 -9.53 -10.56
C ALA A 241 -21.09 -8.88 -9.29
N VAL A 242 -19.77 -8.87 -9.11
CA VAL A 242 -19.11 -8.17 -8.00
C VAL A 242 -19.25 -6.65 -8.12
N VAL A 243 -19.02 -6.10 -9.31
CA VAL A 243 -19.12 -4.64 -9.55
C VAL A 243 -20.54 -4.13 -9.35
N GLU A 244 -21.55 -4.89 -9.77
CA GLU A 244 -22.97 -4.54 -9.55
C GLU A 244 -23.31 -4.50 -8.07
N GLU A 245 -22.81 -5.45 -7.28
CA GLU A 245 -23.04 -5.48 -5.83
C GLU A 245 -22.35 -4.30 -5.15
N ALA A 246 -21.08 -4.06 -5.47
CA ALA A 246 -20.29 -2.96 -4.94
C ALA A 246 -20.90 -1.57 -5.23
N LYS A 247 -21.49 -1.39 -6.41
CA LYS A 247 -22.18 -0.13 -6.79
C LYS A 247 -23.34 0.24 -5.88
N LYS A 248 -24.02 -0.74 -5.28
CA LYS A 248 -25.17 -0.47 -4.38
C LYS A 248 -24.77 0.28 -3.11
N THR A 249 -23.53 0.15 -2.70
CA THR A 249 -22.96 0.76 -1.48
C THR A 249 -21.91 1.84 -1.77
N GLY A 250 -21.59 2.06 -3.05
CA GLY A 250 -20.56 3.01 -3.47
C GLY A 250 -19.12 2.50 -3.29
N ILE A 251 -18.94 1.24 -2.87
CA ILE A 251 -17.61 0.62 -2.72
C ILE A 251 -16.98 0.41 -4.11
N ARG A 252 -15.68 0.67 -4.21
CA ARG A 252 -14.91 0.51 -5.45
C ARG A 252 -14.36 -0.91 -5.57
N VAL A 253 -14.23 -1.38 -6.82
CA VAL A 253 -13.63 -2.68 -7.13
C VAL A 253 -12.30 -2.44 -7.83
N THR A 254 -11.25 -3.13 -7.38
CA THR A 254 -9.94 -3.18 -8.01
C THR A 254 -9.62 -4.59 -8.47
N ALA A 255 -8.85 -4.74 -9.55
CA ALA A 255 -8.54 -6.05 -10.11
C ALA A 255 -7.04 -6.23 -10.35
N HIS A 256 -6.46 -7.27 -9.76
CA HIS A 256 -5.22 -7.84 -10.23
C HIS A 256 -5.43 -8.36 -11.66
N ALA A 257 -4.69 -7.83 -12.62
CA ALA A 257 -4.75 -8.29 -13.99
C ALA A 257 -3.43 -7.98 -14.73
N HIS A 258 -2.72 -9.02 -15.15
CA HIS A 258 -1.52 -8.89 -15.97
C HIS A 258 -1.84 -8.94 -17.47
N GLY A 259 -2.68 -9.86 -17.91
CA GLY A 259 -2.94 -10.13 -19.32
C GLY A 259 -3.84 -9.09 -19.98
N ALA A 260 -3.54 -8.74 -21.24
CA ALA A 260 -4.31 -7.73 -22.00
C ALA A 260 -5.83 -8.04 -22.06
N LEU A 261 -6.20 -9.32 -22.24
CA LEU A 261 -7.61 -9.71 -22.30
C LEU A 261 -8.29 -9.52 -20.95
N SER A 262 -7.66 -9.97 -19.84
CA SER A 262 -8.19 -9.82 -18.48
C SER A 262 -8.36 -8.35 -18.09
N ILE A 263 -7.38 -7.51 -18.45
CA ILE A 263 -7.42 -6.06 -18.22
C ILE A 263 -8.62 -5.45 -18.92
N LYS A 264 -8.81 -5.75 -20.23
CA LYS A 264 -9.94 -5.23 -20.99
C LYS A 264 -11.28 -5.70 -20.45
N GLN A 265 -11.40 -6.98 -20.08
CA GLN A 265 -12.59 -7.55 -19.46
C GLN A 265 -12.91 -6.86 -18.13
N ALA A 266 -11.91 -6.68 -17.26
CA ALA A 266 -12.09 -6.00 -15.98
C ALA A 266 -12.54 -4.54 -16.16
N ILE A 267 -11.91 -3.79 -17.07
CA ILE A 267 -12.28 -2.40 -17.37
C ILE A 267 -13.73 -2.32 -17.87
N LEU A 268 -14.10 -3.16 -18.84
CA LEU A 268 -15.44 -3.16 -19.44
C LEU A 268 -16.51 -3.62 -18.45
N SER A 269 -16.17 -4.47 -17.48
CA SER A 269 -17.06 -4.86 -16.39
C SER A 269 -17.22 -3.78 -15.31
N GLY A 270 -16.40 -2.70 -15.34
CA GLY A 270 -16.60 -1.50 -14.54
C GLY A 270 -15.73 -1.39 -13.28
N VAL A 271 -14.61 -2.12 -13.18
CA VAL A 271 -13.61 -1.92 -12.12
C VAL A 271 -13.04 -0.49 -12.19
N LYS A 272 -12.47 0.00 -11.09
CA LYS A 272 -11.97 1.37 -10.97
C LYS A 272 -10.47 1.47 -11.00
N SER A 273 -9.76 0.38 -10.76
CA SER A 273 -8.30 0.33 -10.79
C SER A 273 -7.85 -1.06 -11.24
N ILE A 274 -6.77 -1.10 -12.04
CA ILE A 274 -6.07 -2.32 -12.44
C ILE A 274 -4.71 -2.33 -11.75
N GLU A 275 -4.44 -3.41 -11.06
CA GLU A 275 -3.17 -3.66 -10.38
C GLU A 275 -2.23 -4.40 -11.33
N HIS A 276 -0.95 -4.06 -11.32
CA HIS A 276 0.16 -4.55 -12.14
C HIS A 276 0.08 -4.17 -13.61
N ALA A 277 -1.00 -4.50 -14.32
CA ALA A 277 -1.23 -4.21 -15.74
C ALA A 277 -0.04 -4.57 -16.66
N SER A 278 0.74 -5.60 -16.32
CA SER A 278 2.07 -5.85 -16.91
C SER A 278 2.05 -6.04 -18.42
N LEU A 279 1.09 -6.77 -18.95
CA LEU A 279 0.97 -7.10 -20.37
C LEU A 279 -0.16 -6.32 -21.07
N ILE A 280 -0.48 -5.12 -20.57
CA ILE A 280 -1.50 -4.25 -21.18
C ILE A 280 -1.11 -3.91 -22.62
N ASP A 281 -2.06 -4.03 -23.55
CA ASP A 281 -1.88 -3.63 -24.95
C ASP A 281 -2.40 -2.19 -25.20
N ASP A 282 -2.19 -1.70 -26.44
CA ASP A 282 -2.58 -0.35 -26.79
C ASP A 282 -4.12 -0.13 -26.67
N GLU A 283 -4.93 -1.16 -26.96
CA GLU A 283 -6.39 -1.12 -26.77
C GLU A 283 -6.76 -1.04 -25.27
N GLY A 284 -6.08 -1.80 -24.42
CA GLY A 284 -6.25 -1.75 -22.97
C GLY A 284 -5.90 -0.37 -22.39
N ILE A 285 -4.84 0.27 -22.89
CA ILE A 285 -4.44 1.63 -22.52
C ILE A 285 -5.55 2.63 -22.91
N GLU A 286 -6.06 2.56 -24.13
CA GLU A 286 -7.16 3.43 -24.58
C GLU A 286 -8.45 3.20 -23.79
N LEU A 287 -8.78 1.94 -23.46
CA LEU A 287 -9.94 1.62 -22.64
C LEU A 287 -9.79 2.16 -21.22
N ALA A 288 -8.60 2.00 -20.60
CA ALA A 288 -8.34 2.55 -19.27
C ALA A 288 -8.52 4.06 -19.24
N LYS A 289 -7.94 4.77 -20.20
CA LYS A 289 -8.09 6.23 -20.35
C LYS A 289 -9.54 6.64 -20.55
N LYS A 290 -10.23 6.01 -21.50
CA LYS A 290 -11.62 6.33 -21.85
C LYS A 290 -12.60 6.14 -20.69
N ASN A 291 -12.39 5.09 -19.88
CA ASN A 291 -13.26 4.74 -18.76
C ASN A 291 -12.82 5.35 -17.42
N GLY A 292 -11.72 6.13 -17.41
CA GLY A 292 -11.17 6.73 -16.19
C GLY A 292 -10.68 5.72 -15.18
N VAL A 293 -10.24 4.53 -15.64
CA VAL A 293 -9.67 3.48 -14.80
C VAL A 293 -8.21 3.80 -14.55
N SER A 294 -7.79 3.78 -13.28
CA SER A 294 -6.40 3.99 -12.90
C SER A 294 -5.58 2.70 -13.02
N LEU A 295 -4.29 2.86 -13.27
CA LEU A 295 -3.31 1.77 -13.24
C LEU A 295 -2.39 1.92 -12.03
N THR A 296 -2.18 0.84 -11.29
CA THR A 296 -1.21 0.74 -10.21
C THR A 296 -0.13 -0.24 -10.65
N MET A 297 1.01 0.28 -11.12
CA MET A 297 2.05 -0.53 -11.75
C MET A 297 3.32 -0.52 -10.88
N ASP A 298 3.62 -1.63 -10.26
CA ASP A 298 4.70 -1.90 -9.31
C ASP A 298 6.06 -2.16 -10.01
N VAL A 299 6.55 -1.17 -10.75
CA VAL A 299 7.70 -1.31 -11.68
C VAL A 299 9.07 -1.54 -11.01
N TYR A 300 9.20 -1.40 -9.68
CA TYR A 300 10.38 -1.77 -8.91
C TYR A 300 10.40 -3.28 -8.57
N ASN A 301 9.24 -3.84 -8.26
CA ASN A 301 9.07 -5.18 -7.69
C ASN A 301 9.85 -6.27 -8.46
N GLY A 302 9.79 -6.23 -9.79
CA GLY A 302 10.46 -7.20 -10.64
C GLY A 302 11.98 -7.27 -10.46
N ASP A 303 12.67 -6.16 -10.17
CA ASP A 303 14.11 -6.18 -9.89
C ASP A 303 14.41 -6.83 -8.54
N TYR A 304 13.60 -6.52 -7.50
CA TYR A 304 13.74 -7.17 -6.20
C TYR A 304 13.59 -8.69 -6.31
N ILE A 305 12.54 -9.17 -6.99
CA ILE A 305 12.32 -10.60 -7.22
C ILE A 305 13.51 -11.24 -7.98
N ASN A 306 14.06 -10.57 -8.98
CA ASN A 306 15.22 -11.08 -9.73
C ASN A 306 16.50 -11.14 -8.89
N GLU A 307 16.74 -10.14 -8.02
CA GLU A 307 17.97 -10.02 -7.23
C GLU A 307 17.91 -10.87 -5.96
N MET A 308 16.78 -10.88 -5.28
CA MET A 308 16.66 -11.47 -3.95
C MET A 308 15.84 -12.76 -3.92
N GLY A 309 15.00 -13.01 -4.94
CA GLY A 309 14.03 -14.09 -4.90
C GLY A 309 14.63 -15.48 -4.64
N LEU A 310 15.80 -15.79 -5.22
CA LEU A 310 16.50 -17.06 -4.92
C LEU A 310 16.98 -17.13 -3.47
N THR A 311 17.48 -16.03 -2.92
CA THR A 311 17.94 -15.92 -1.53
C THR A 311 16.77 -16.03 -0.57
N ASP A 312 15.62 -15.47 -0.94
CA ASP A 312 14.38 -15.48 -0.18
C ASP A 312 13.58 -16.79 -0.36
N GLY A 313 14.13 -17.75 -1.11
CA GLY A 313 13.53 -19.07 -1.30
C GLY A 313 12.38 -19.13 -2.30
N MET A 314 12.23 -18.11 -3.16
CA MET A 314 11.16 -18.11 -4.17
C MET A 314 11.34 -19.26 -5.19
N PRO A 315 10.26 -19.94 -5.58
CA PRO A 315 10.29 -21.00 -6.59
C PRO A 315 10.79 -20.50 -7.94
N GLU A 316 11.56 -21.33 -8.67
CA GLU A 316 12.07 -20.98 -10.01
C GLU A 316 10.95 -20.63 -11.01
N GLU A 317 9.77 -21.26 -10.87
CA GLU A 317 8.59 -20.92 -11.66
C GLU A 317 8.22 -19.44 -11.52
N PHE A 318 8.26 -18.89 -10.28
CA PHE A 318 7.93 -17.49 -10.00
C PHE A 318 9.00 -16.56 -10.60
N LEU A 319 10.27 -16.92 -10.42
CA LEU A 319 11.39 -16.15 -10.99
C LEU A 319 11.34 -16.09 -12.51
N GLN A 320 10.97 -17.21 -13.16
CA GLN A 320 10.81 -17.24 -14.61
C GLN A 320 9.66 -16.32 -15.07
N LYS A 321 8.48 -16.43 -14.47
CA LYS A 321 7.35 -15.55 -14.79
C LYS A 321 7.69 -14.07 -14.58
N ASN A 322 8.43 -13.76 -13.52
CA ASN A 322 8.90 -12.42 -13.26
C ASN A 322 9.82 -11.89 -14.36
N ARG A 323 10.80 -12.69 -14.80
CA ARG A 323 11.70 -12.33 -15.93
C ARG A 323 10.93 -12.09 -17.23
N GLU A 324 9.88 -12.87 -17.47
CA GLU A 324 9.06 -12.76 -18.69
C GLU A 324 8.15 -11.53 -18.69
N THR A 325 7.78 -10.99 -17.51
CA THR A 325 6.81 -9.88 -17.40
C THR A 325 7.45 -8.51 -17.11
N THR A 326 8.56 -8.46 -16.39
CA THR A 326 9.12 -7.23 -15.81
C THR A 326 9.42 -6.16 -16.86
N GLU A 327 10.20 -6.48 -17.91
CA GLU A 327 10.58 -5.46 -18.90
C GLU A 327 9.39 -5.05 -19.78
N ILE A 328 8.44 -5.95 -20.01
CA ILE A 328 7.20 -5.64 -20.74
C ILE A 328 6.35 -4.67 -19.92
N GLN A 329 6.20 -4.90 -18.60
CA GLN A 329 5.50 -4.00 -17.70
C GLN A 329 6.09 -2.59 -17.72
N ARG A 330 7.41 -2.46 -17.66
CA ARG A 330 8.11 -1.16 -17.70
C ARG A 330 7.90 -0.42 -19.02
N ALA A 331 7.95 -1.15 -20.15
CA ALA A 331 7.65 -0.58 -21.46
C ALA A 331 6.20 -0.10 -21.54
N ASN A 332 5.26 -0.88 -21.02
CA ASN A 332 3.84 -0.55 -20.99
C ASN A 332 3.51 0.56 -19.99
N PHE A 333 4.22 0.64 -18.85
CA PHE A 333 4.14 1.80 -17.94
C PHE A 333 4.45 3.10 -18.68
N LYS A 334 5.56 3.12 -19.44
CA LYS A 334 5.95 4.29 -20.24
C LYS A 334 4.87 4.64 -21.28
N LYS A 335 4.34 3.65 -22.01
CA LYS A 335 3.27 3.87 -23.00
C LYS A 335 2.00 4.42 -22.35
N ALA A 336 1.54 3.82 -21.25
CA ALA A 336 0.34 4.26 -20.53
C ALA A 336 0.49 5.68 -19.99
N HIS A 337 1.66 6.03 -19.43
CA HIS A 337 1.98 7.37 -18.99
C HIS A 337 1.93 8.38 -20.15
N GLN A 338 2.60 8.09 -21.27
CA GLN A 338 2.60 8.94 -22.48
C GLN A 338 1.21 9.10 -23.09
N ALA A 339 0.34 8.09 -23.01
CA ALA A 339 -1.04 8.15 -23.43
C ALA A 339 -1.92 8.99 -22.48
N GLY A 340 -1.44 9.36 -21.31
CA GLY A 340 -2.15 10.13 -20.30
C GLY A 340 -3.17 9.32 -19.50
N VAL A 341 -2.92 8.02 -19.32
CA VAL A 341 -3.68 7.19 -18.37
C VAL A 341 -3.33 7.62 -16.95
N LYS A 342 -4.32 7.65 -16.06
CA LYS A 342 -4.10 7.92 -14.64
C LYS A 342 -3.30 6.77 -14.02
N ILE A 343 -2.03 7.02 -13.66
CA ILE A 343 -1.19 6.07 -12.93
C ILE A 343 -1.05 6.54 -11.50
N VAL A 344 -1.30 5.65 -10.55
CA VAL A 344 -1.10 5.89 -9.11
C VAL A 344 0.13 5.14 -8.60
N PHE A 345 0.73 5.67 -7.55
CA PHE A 345 1.83 5.03 -6.86
C PHE A 345 1.33 3.77 -6.12
N GLY A 346 1.97 2.65 -6.32
CA GLY A 346 1.73 1.40 -5.62
C GLY A 346 2.92 0.48 -5.74
N THR A 347 3.17 -0.30 -4.72
CA THR A 347 4.47 -0.97 -4.54
C THR A 347 4.40 -2.48 -4.55
N ASP A 348 3.27 -3.05 -4.16
CA ASP A 348 3.13 -4.47 -3.85
C ASP A 348 4.08 -4.91 -2.69
N ALA A 349 4.34 -3.95 -1.75
CA ALA A 349 5.13 -4.25 -0.56
C ALA A 349 4.44 -5.31 0.30
N GLY A 350 5.20 -6.26 0.78
CA GLY A 350 4.85 -7.59 1.22
C GLY A 350 5.58 -8.61 0.35
N VAL A 351 5.64 -8.40 -0.97
CA VAL A 351 6.54 -9.15 -1.88
C VAL A 351 8.00 -8.78 -1.63
N TYR A 352 8.25 -7.57 -1.21
CA TYR A 352 9.55 -7.11 -0.69
C TYR A 352 9.35 -6.36 0.64
N PRO A 353 10.42 -6.19 1.45
CA PRO A 353 10.30 -5.65 2.79
C PRO A 353 9.66 -4.25 2.81
N HIS A 354 8.69 -4.05 3.69
CA HIS A 354 8.15 -2.74 4.01
C HIS A 354 9.24 -1.78 4.45
N GLY A 355 9.05 -0.48 4.20
CA GLY A 355 10.06 0.55 4.42
C GLY A 355 10.91 0.85 3.17
N GLN A 356 10.89 -0.03 2.18
CA GLN A 356 11.55 0.19 0.88
C GLN A 356 10.59 0.73 -0.19
N ASN A 357 9.36 1.04 0.17
CA ASN A 357 8.30 1.50 -0.74
C ASN A 357 8.75 2.66 -1.63
N ALA A 358 9.52 3.62 -1.10
CA ALA A 358 9.98 4.80 -1.83
C ALA A 358 10.94 4.48 -3.00
N LYS A 359 11.54 3.28 -3.07
CA LYS A 359 12.34 2.86 -4.23
C LYS A 359 11.55 2.88 -5.53
N GLN A 360 10.23 2.64 -5.47
CA GLN A 360 9.31 2.71 -6.60
C GLN A 360 9.39 4.06 -7.34
N PHE A 361 9.59 5.19 -6.64
CA PHE A 361 9.70 6.51 -7.26
C PHE A 361 10.81 6.59 -8.30
N SER A 362 11.98 6.04 -7.98
CA SER A 362 13.14 6.01 -8.89
C SER A 362 12.85 5.24 -10.18
N TYR A 363 12.04 4.19 -10.10
CA TYR A 363 11.62 3.41 -11.26
C TYR A 363 10.54 4.14 -12.08
N MET A 364 9.57 4.76 -11.44
CA MET A 364 8.55 5.58 -12.14
C MET A 364 9.23 6.69 -12.96
N THR A 365 10.23 7.37 -12.39
CA THR A 365 10.96 8.42 -13.09
C THR A 365 11.90 7.87 -14.17
N LYS A 366 12.56 6.75 -13.94
CA LYS A 366 13.39 6.05 -14.93
C LYS A 366 12.54 5.67 -16.18
N HIS A 367 11.27 5.36 -15.99
CA HIS A 367 10.36 4.93 -17.05
C HIS A 367 9.45 6.04 -17.58
N GLY A 368 9.74 7.31 -17.31
CA GLY A 368 9.23 8.43 -18.09
C GLY A 368 8.48 9.52 -17.31
N MET A 369 8.14 9.32 -16.05
CA MET A 369 7.56 10.37 -15.22
C MET A 369 8.63 11.40 -14.82
N THR A 370 8.25 12.65 -14.68
CA THR A 370 9.02 13.65 -13.94
C THR A 370 8.94 13.38 -12.43
N ASN A 371 9.86 13.93 -11.66
CA ASN A 371 9.81 13.79 -10.20
C ASN A 371 8.49 14.31 -9.61
N LEU A 372 7.97 15.41 -10.15
CA LEU A 372 6.69 15.97 -9.71
C LEU A 372 5.50 15.04 -10.04
N GLU A 373 5.47 14.44 -11.23
CA GLU A 373 4.41 13.51 -11.61
C GLU A 373 4.42 12.26 -10.71
N ALA A 374 5.59 11.73 -10.39
CA ALA A 374 5.71 10.59 -9.47
C ALA A 374 5.23 10.96 -8.05
N ILE A 375 5.55 12.16 -7.55
CA ILE A 375 5.05 12.64 -6.25
C ILE A 375 3.53 12.84 -6.30
N ARG A 376 2.98 13.40 -7.38
CA ARG A 376 1.52 13.52 -7.56
C ARG A 376 0.82 12.18 -7.57
N ALA A 377 1.43 11.15 -8.19
CA ALA A 377 0.91 9.79 -8.20
C ALA A 377 0.78 9.19 -6.78
N ALA A 378 1.63 9.61 -5.84
CA ALA A 378 1.63 9.20 -4.44
C ALA A 378 0.95 10.21 -3.49
N THR A 379 0.28 11.23 -4.01
CA THR A 379 -0.41 12.26 -3.21
C THR A 379 -1.78 12.57 -3.80
N VAL A 380 -1.92 13.65 -4.55
CA VAL A 380 -3.22 14.14 -5.07
C VAL A 380 -3.92 13.15 -6.01
N ILE A 381 -3.19 12.41 -6.85
CA ILE A 381 -3.81 11.42 -7.74
C ILE A 381 -4.28 10.19 -6.96
N ALA A 382 -3.46 9.72 -6.01
CA ALA A 382 -3.83 8.60 -5.15
C ALA A 382 -5.03 8.94 -4.26
N SER A 383 -5.06 10.16 -3.67
CA SER A 383 -6.20 10.60 -2.84
C SER A 383 -7.52 10.65 -3.64
N GLU A 384 -7.48 11.12 -4.90
CA GLU A 384 -8.63 11.09 -5.81
C GLU A 384 -9.11 9.66 -6.10
N VAL A 385 -8.18 8.74 -6.37
CA VAL A 385 -8.52 7.34 -6.63
C VAL A 385 -9.04 6.65 -5.36
N LEU A 386 -8.63 7.07 -4.16
CA LEU A 386 -9.22 6.60 -2.90
C LEU A 386 -10.60 7.23 -2.61
N GLY A 387 -10.94 8.36 -3.22
CA GLY A 387 -12.14 9.16 -2.90
C GLY A 387 -11.96 9.97 -1.61
N MET A 388 -10.74 10.43 -1.36
CA MET A 388 -10.33 11.23 -0.20
C MET A 388 -9.63 12.53 -0.63
N GLU A 389 -9.91 13.02 -1.84
CA GLU A 389 -9.27 14.18 -2.45
C GLU A 389 -9.48 15.50 -1.70
N GLU A 390 -10.46 15.55 -0.80
CA GLU A 390 -10.74 16.70 0.09
C GLU A 390 -10.22 16.51 1.51
N GLU A 391 -9.52 15.40 1.79
CA GLU A 391 -9.05 15.07 3.14
C GLU A 391 -7.54 14.88 3.24
N ILE A 392 -6.93 14.28 2.22
CA ILE A 392 -5.49 13.91 2.19
C ILE A 392 -4.83 14.26 0.84
N GLY A 393 -3.49 14.15 0.78
CA GLY A 393 -2.72 14.37 -0.44
C GLY A 393 -2.31 15.83 -0.68
N ARG A 394 -2.76 16.76 0.17
CA ARG A 394 -2.36 18.18 0.18
C ARG A 394 -2.04 18.66 1.59
N VAL A 395 -1.29 19.76 1.68
CA VAL A 395 -1.10 20.48 2.94
C VAL A 395 -1.84 21.81 2.83
N GLU A 396 -3.15 21.74 3.09
CA GLU A 396 -4.08 22.88 2.94
C GLU A 396 -5.09 22.89 4.08
N GLU A 397 -5.76 24.01 4.30
CA GLU A 397 -6.82 24.14 5.31
C GLU A 397 -7.93 23.11 5.09
N GLY A 398 -8.36 22.44 6.16
CA GLY A 398 -9.38 21.39 6.16
C GLY A 398 -8.87 19.98 5.92
N PHE A 399 -7.64 19.81 5.38
CA PHE A 399 -7.00 18.50 5.18
C PHE A 399 -6.43 17.95 6.48
N PHE A 400 -6.26 16.64 6.59
CA PHE A 400 -5.49 16.06 7.69
C PHE A 400 -4.05 16.57 7.65
N ALA A 401 -3.47 16.84 8.80
CA ALA A 401 -2.08 17.24 8.94
C ALA A 401 -1.16 16.02 8.78
N ASP A 402 -1.17 15.45 7.56
CA ASP A 402 -0.31 14.37 7.11
C ASP A 402 0.84 14.99 6.33
N ILE A 403 2.02 15.06 6.95
CA ILE A 403 3.18 15.79 6.41
C ILE A 403 4.44 14.95 6.61
N ILE A 404 5.28 14.90 5.59
CA ILE A 404 6.64 14.39 5.68
C ILE A 404 7.65 15.51 5.49
N ALA A 405 8.83 15.36 6.09
CA ALA A 405 9.91 16.30 5.89
C ALA A 405 11.25 15.60 5.71
N LEU A 406 12.07 16.17 4.83
CA LEU A 406 13.35 15.63 4.39
C LEU A 406 14.34 16.76 4.12
N SER A 407 15.66 16.46 4.16
CA SER A 407 16.72 17.46 4.04
C SER A 407 16.97 17.93 2.60
N ASN A 408 16.63 17.10 1.60
CA ASN A 408 16.97 17.38 0.20
C ASN A 408 15.71 17.58 -0.65
N ASN A 409 15.80 18.41 -1.68
CA ASN A 409 14.70 18.71 -2.60
C ASN A 409 14.36 17.48 -3.50
N PRO A 410 13.20 16.81 -3.32
CA PRO A 410 12.83 15.64 -4.11
C PRO A 410 12.47 15.97 -5.56
N LEU A 411 12.17 17.24 -5.89
CA LEU A 411 12.00 17.65 -7.28
C LEU A 411 13.32 17.68 -8.05
N ILE A 412 14.46 17.75 -7.35
CA ILE A 412 15.81 17.67 -7.95
C ILE A 412 16.31 16.22 -7.88
N ASN A 413 16.16 15.56 -6.74
CA ASN A 413 16.58 14.19 -6.52
C ASN A 413 15.46 13.39 -5.89
N ILE A 414 14.78 12.59 -6.69
CA ILE A 414 13.61 11.78 -6.23
C ILE A 414 14.00 10.76 -5.14
N LYS A 415 15.25 10.27 -5.15
CA LYS A 415 15.76 9.33 -4.14
C LYS A 415 15.79 9.90 -2.73
N SER A 416 15.71 11.22 -2.57
CA SER A 416 15.58 11.78 -1.23
C SER A 416 14.31 11.37 -0.50
N LEU A 417 13.31 10.86 -1.21
CA LEU A 417 12.12 10.25 -0.61
C LEU A 417 12.40 8.88 0.06
N GLU A 418 13.57 8.29 -0.15
CA GLU A 418 14.03 7.09 0.55
C GLU A 418 14.62 7.41 1.95
N ASP A 419 14.77 8.70 2.30
CA ASP A 419 15.38 9.18 3.55
C ASP A 419 14.49 10.26 4.19
N ILE A 420 13.39 9.82 4.81
CA ILE A 420 12.43 10.69 5.49
C ILE A 420 12.88 10.92 6.93
N HIS A 421 12.95 12.19 7.33
CA HIS A 421 13.43 12.58 8.67
C HIS A 421 12.30 12.78 9.66
N PHE A 422 11.15 13.27 9.20
CA PHE A 422 9.99 13.54 10.05
C PHE A 422 8.73 13.04 9.37
N VAL A 423 7.91 12.35 10.14
CA VAL A 423 6.59 11.88 9.72
C VAL A 423 5.56 12.41 10.68
N ILE A 424 4.59 13.12 10.13
CA ILE A 424 3.45 13.66 10.87
C ILE A 424 2.19 13.06 10.23
N LYS A 425 1.35 12.44 11.04
CA LYS A 425 0.06 11.91 10.62
C LYS A 425 -1.03 12.42 11.56
N GLU A 426 -2.06 13.04 11.00
CA GLU A 426 -3.16 13.62 11.78
C GLU A 426 -2.66 14.57 12.89
N GLY A 427 -1.58 15.31 12.60
CA GLY A 427 -0.94 16.23 13.54
C GLY A 427 -0.09 15.57 14.62
N TYR A 428 0.05 14.25 14.64
CA TYR A 428 0.96 13.54 15.54
C TYR A 428 2.32 13.33 14.89
N LEU A 429 3.37 13.70 15.60
CA LEU A 429 4.76 13.43 15.22
C LEU A 429 5.13 12.00 15.65
N TYR A 430 5.75 11.25 14.71
CA TYR A 430 6.23 9.89 14.90
C TYR A 430 7.73 9.79 14.77
#